data_7d998d3709479a388794246ddf6f57f9
#
_entry.id   7d998d3709479a388794246ddf6f57f9
#
_cell.length_a   1.000
_cell.length_b   1.000
_cell.length_c   1.000
_cell.angle_alpha   90.00
_cell.angle_beta   90.00
_cell.angle_gamma   90.00
#
_symmetry.space_group_name_H-M   'P 1'
#
loop_
_entity.id
_entity.type
_entity.pdbx_description
1 polymer ?
#
loop_
_entity_poly.entity_id
_entity_poly.type
_entity_poly.pdbx_seq_one_letter_code
_entity_poly.pdbx_strand_id
1 'polypeptide(L)'
;MNVVFLSPNFPPSLYLFCARLRELGATVLGVADASYESLRPELREALTEYYRVPDLHDYDALVRALGHFTHRHGKIDRIDSLNEYWLETEARLRTDFNIPGLNAETIGRVKRKSAMKRVFDRAGVPTARGRVVRSAPAAREFVEEVGFPVIAKPDVGVGAARTYRLENDDDLTAFLAGRARMDYILEEELTGELLSFDGLVDRKGHIVFTSSLVYGLPVLDAVRGADMWYWIDREIAPDLAEVGERLVRAFDVRERPFHFEFFRRPDGSLAALEVNMRQPGGLTVDMWNWANDIDFYRAWAEVVVKGTTTVHTDRPYYCVWAGRKAGKPYRLDHQGVLDRFGALLVHHERMDDVFAPAIGNYGYILRGPDLALLATAAAGIQELATPAGRQ
;
A
#
# COMPACT_ATOMS: atom_id res chain seq x y z
N MET A 1 27.49 4.17 -3.65
CA MET A 1 26.30 4.65 -2.90
C MET A 1 25.87 3.55 -1.96
N ASN A 2 25.75 3.84 -0.66
CA ASN A 2 25.39 2.87 0.36
C ASN A 2 23.89 3.02 0.68
N VAL A 3 23.13 1.97 0.39
CA VAL A 3 21.66 1.94 0.60
C VAL A 3 21.34 0.86 1.62
N VAL A 4 20.76 1.25 2.75
CA VAL A 4 20.24 0.31 3.74
C VAL A 4 18.80 -0.03 3.37
N PHE A 5 18.49 -1.33 3.35
CA PHE A 5 17.14 -1.82 3.16
C PHE A 5 16.65 -2.52 4.44
N LEU A 6 15.65 -1.93 5.10
CA LEU A 6 15.07 -2.46 6.33
C LEU A 6 13.99 -3.48 5.99
N SER A 7 14.06 -4.68 6.56
CA SER A 7 13.15 -5.80 6.28
C SER A 7 13.06 -6.16 4.78
N PRO A 8 14.20 -6.42 4.08
CA PRO A 8 14.19 -6.69 2.64
C PRO A 8 13.52 -8.02 2.27
N ASN A 9 13.25 -8.88 3.24
CA ASN A 9 12.63 -10.19 3.07
C ASN A 9 11.10 -10.15 3.10
N PHE A 10 10.49 -9.05 3.55
CA PHE A 10 9.03 -8.96 3.67
C PHE A 10 8.49 -7.55 3.39
N PRO A 11 7.49 -7.40 2.49
CA PRO A 11 6.85 -8.41 1.62
C PRO A 11 7.82 -9.16 0.69
N PRO A 12 7.46 -10.39 0.24
CA PRO A 12 8.38 -11.25 -0.52
C PRO A 12 8.91 -10.66 -1.83
N SER A 13 8.20 -9.70 -2.44
CA SER A 13 8.62 -9.02 -3.69
C SER A 13 9.69 -7.95 -3.50
N LEU A 14 9.98 -7.53 -2.26
CA LEU A 14 10.95 -6.44 -2.00
C LEU A 14 12.38 -6.75 -2.45
N TYR A 15 12.75 -8.03 -2.58
CA TYR A 15 14.05 -8.41 -3.12
C TYR A 15 14.31 -7.85 -4.52
N LEU A 16 13.26 -7.63 -5.33
CA LEU A 16 13.40 -7.06 -6.67
C LEU A 16 13.94 -5.63 -6.63
N PHE A 17 13.55 -4.83 -5.66
CA PHE A 17 14.13 -3.51 -5.44
C PHE A 17 15.61 -3.59 -5.07
N CYS A 18 15.96 -4.53 -4.18
CA CYS A 18 17.36 -4.77 -3.81
C CYS A 18 18.19 -5.23 -5.02
N ALA A 19 17.67 -6.14 -5.86
CA ALA A 19 18.33 -6.62 -7.05
C ALA A 19 18.63 -5.48 -8.05
N ARG A 20 17.65 -4.61 -8.32
CA ARG A 20 17.83 -3.46 -9.21
C ARG A 20 18.81 -2.42 -8.68
N LEU A 21 18.82 -2.17 -7.36
CA LEU A 21 19.87 -1.34 -6.74
C LEU A 21 21.27 -1.94 -6.97
N ARG A 22 21.41 -3.25 -6.77
CA ARG A 22 22.68 -3.97 -6.97
C ARG A 22 23.16 -3.89 -8.41
N GLU A 23 22.25 -4.10 -9.38
CA GLU A 23 22.55 -3.97 -10.82
C GLU A 23 23.04 -2.57 -11.21
N LEU A 24 22.56 -1.54 -10.53
CA LEU A 24 22.99 -0.15 -10.72
C LEU A 24 24.27 0.20 -9.94
N GLY A 25 24.91 -0.77 -9.32
CA GLY A 25 26.18 -0.61 -8.63
C GLY A 25 26.07 -0.02 -7.20
N ALA A 26 24.89 -0.02 -6.60
CA ALA A 26 24.75 0.35 -5.20
C ALA A 26 25.32 -0.74 -4.28
N THR A 27 25.86 -0.33 -3.13
CA THR A 27 26.16 -1.20 -2.00
C THR A 27 24.85 -1.40 -1.23
N VAL A 28 24.23 -2.57 -1.36
CA VAL A 28 22.93 -2.87 -0.76
C VAL A 28 23.14 -3.59 0.57
N LEU A 29 22.69 -2.97 1.67
CA LEU A 29 22.91 -3.39 3.05
C LEU A 29 21.58 -3.77 3.69
N GLY A 30 21.33 -5.05 3.90
CA GLY A 30 20.08 -5.55 4.45
C GLY A 30 20.09 -5.64 5.98
N VAL A 31 19.00 -5.21 6.62
CA VAL A 31 18.78 -5.41 8.07
C VAL A 31 17.43 -6.08 8.28
N ALA A 32 17.39 -7.22 8.96
CA ALA A 32 16.16 -7.88 9.39
C ALA A 32 16.40 -8.80 10.59
N ASP A 33 15.32 -9.35 11.14
CA ASP A 33 15.36 -10.37 12.22
C ASP A 33 15.34 -11.82 11.69
N ALA A 34 15.00 -12.01 10.42
CA ALA A 34 15.07 -13.30 9.75
C ALA A 34 16.51 -13.88 9.74
N SER A 35 16.66 -15.21 9.80
CA SER A 35 17.98 -15.81 9.63
C SER A 35 18.45 -15.68 8.18
N TYR A 36 19.76 -15.54 7.95
CA TYR A 36 20.33 -15.42 6.60
C TYR A 36 19.96 -16.63 5.72
N GLU A 37 19.92 -17.81 6.30
CA GLU A 37 19.60 -19.06 5.63
C GLU A 37 18.13 -19.13 5.16
N SER A 38 17.24 -18.41 5.87
CA SER A 38 15.81 -18.34 5.49
C SER A 38 15.53 -17.32 4.38
N LEU A 39 16.49 -16.45 4.06
CA LEU A 39 16.34 -15.52 2.96
C LEU A 39 16.34 -16.26 1.63
N ARG A 40 15.48 -15.83 0.71
CA ARG A 40 15.46 -16.38 -0.65
C ARG A 40 16.83 -16.17 -1.33
N PRO A 41 17.27 -17.09 -2.22
CA PRO A 41 18.58 -17.01 -2.86
C PRO A 41 18.83 -15.67 -3.57
N GLU A 42 17.83 -15.17 -4.31
CA GLU A 42 17.94 -13.95 -5.09
C GLU A 42 18.12 -12.71 -4.20
N LEU A 43 17.54 -12.69 -3.01
CA LEU A 43 17.79 -11.62 -2.04
C LEU A 43 19.21 -11.68 -1.51
N ARG A 44 19.70 -12.90 -1.17
CA ARG A 44 21.09 -13.07 -0.71
C ARG A 44 22.11 -12.59 -1.75
N GLU A 45 21.85 -12.84 -3.03
CA GLU A 45 22.69 -12.36 -4.15
C GLU A 45 22.62 -10.85 -4.33
N ALA A 46 21.46 -10.25 -4.09
CA ALA A 46 21.26 -8.81 -4.20
C ALA A 46 21.95 -8.01 -3.08
N LEU A 47 22.13 -8.60 -1.90
CA LEU A 47 22.72 -7.93 -0.75
C LEU A 47 24.26 -7.97 -0.81
N THR A 48 24.90 -6.84 -0.51
CA THR A 48 26.35 -6.76 -0.28
C THR A 48 26.72 -7.29 1.09
N GLU A 49 25.88 -6.97 2.08
CA GLU A 49 25.99 -7.43 3.45
C GLU A 49 24.62 -7.53 4.07
N TYR A 50 24.44 -8.48 4.97
CA TYR A 50 23.23 -8.66 5.76
C TYR A 50 23.57 -8.65 7.26
N TYR A 51 22.87 -7.79 8.00
CA TYR A 51 22.99 -7.72 9.45
C TYR A 51 21.67 -8.20 10.09
N ARG A 52 21.77 -9.34 10.78
CA ARG A 52 20.63 -9.85 11.54
C ARG A 52 20.53 -9.16 12.88
N VAL A 53 19.37 -8.59 13.20
CA VAL A 53 19.02 -8.14 14.56
C VAL A 53 18.15 -9.19 15.26
N PRO A 54 18.12 -9.25 16.59
CA PRO A 54 17.24 -10.18 17.30
C PRO A 54 15.75 -9.87 17.12
N ASP A 55 15.41 -8.57 17.04
CA ASP A 55 14.06 -8.03 16.86
C ASP A 55 14.16 -6.69 16.14
N LEU A 56 13.43 -6.54 15.01
CA LEU A 56 13.35 -5.27 14.27
C LEU A 56 12.66 -4.15 15.05
N HIS A 57 11.95 -4.44 16.13
CA HIS A 57 11.37 -3.43 17.01
C HIS A 57 12.38 -2.88 18.04
N ASP A 58 13.50 -3.56 18.26
CA ASP A 58 14.61 -3.06 19.08
C ASP A 58 15.37 -1.96 18.31
N TYR A 59 14.98 -0.71 18.56
CA TYR A 59 15.59 0.44 17.91
C TYR A 59 17.09 0.55 18.14
N ASP A 60 17.57 0.23 19.35
CA ASP A 60 19.00 0.27 19.67
C ASP A 60 19.78 -0.80 18.90
N ALA A 61 19.17 -1.96 18.63
CA ALA A 61 19.77 -2.96 17.75
C ALA A 61 19.90 -2.44 16.31
N LEU A 62 18.90 -1.71 15.80
CA LEU A 62 18.97 -1.07 14.48
C LEU A 62 20.05 0.01 14.42
N VAL A 63 20.18 0.85 15.46
CA VAL A 63 21.25 1.85 15.55
C VAL A 63 22.63 1.17 15.52
N ARG A 64 22.81 0.06 16.23
CA ARG A 64 24.08 -0.73 16.19
C ARG A 64 24.35 -1.30 14.79
N ALA A 65 23.31 -1.80 14.10
CA ALA A 65 23.44 -2.31 12.75
C ALA A 65 23.88 -1.22 11.76
N LEU A 66 23.26 -0.04 11.81
CA LEU A 66 23.64 1.09 10.95
C LEU A 66 25.02 1.63 11.31
N GLY A 67 25.40 1.64 12.60
CA GLY A 67 26.76 1.96 13.07
C GLY A 67 27.81 0.99 12.52
N HIS A 68 27.51 -0.32 12.51
CA HIS A 68 28.34 -1.33 11.89
C HIS A 68 28.53 -1.08 10.39
N PHE A 69 27.44 -0.83 9.64
CA PHE A 69 27.52 -0.54 8.23
C PHE A 69 28.30 0.75 7.93
N THR A 70 28.10 1.78 8.75
CA THR A 70 28.85 3.04 8.62
C THR A 70 30.34 2.81 8.83
N HIS A 71 30.73 2.00 9.80
CA HIS A 71 32.12 1.65 10.06
C HIS A 71 32.74 0.88 8.87
N ARG A 72 32.02 -0.07 8.29
CA ARG A 72 32.54 -0.93 7.22
C ARG A 72 32.50 -0.32 5.81
N HIS A 73 31.44 0.41 5.50
CA HIS A 73 31.15 0.89 4.15
C HIS A 73 31.17 2.41 4.02
N GLY A 74 31.37 3.13 5.12
CA GLY A 74 31.28 4.58 5.14
C GLY A 74 29.85 5.10 5.30
N LYS A 75 29.64 6.38 4.99
CA LYS A 75 28.34 7.04 5.16
C LYS A 75 27.22 6.29 4.45
N ILE A 76 26.09 6.11 5.15
CA ILE A 76 24.86 5.61 4.56
C ILE A 76 24.20 6.76 3.80
N ASP A 77 23.93 6.54 2.52
CA ASP A 77 23.34 7.55 1.64
C ASP A 77 21.83 7.53 1.66
N ARG A 78 21.23 6.32 1.74
CA ARG A 78 19.77 6.11 1.79
C ARG A 78 19.41 4.95 2.71
N ILE A 79 18.20 5.04 3.27
CA ILE A 79 17.52 3.93 3.96
C ILE A 79 16.07 3.87 3.51
N ASP A 80 15.58 2.70 3.20
CA ASP A 80 14.17 2.47 2.88
C ASP A 80 13.71 1.06 3.31
N SER A 81 12.42 0.87 3.51
CA SER A 81 11.78 -0.44 3.68
C SER A 81 10.68 -0.66 2.64
N LEU A 82 10.24 0.42 1.99
CA LEU A 82 9.07 0.43 1.10
C LEU A 82 7.82 -0.18 1.77
N ASN A 83 7.74 -0.10 3.09
CA ASN A 83 6.71 -0.71 3.90
C ASN A 83 6.14 0.30 4.91
N GLU A 84 4.82 0.49 4.89
CA GLU A 84 4.12 1.43 5.77
C GLU A 84 4.40 1.20 7.26
N TYR A 85 4.59 -0.05 7.64
CA TYR A 85 4.83 -0.42 9.03
C TYR A 85 6.12 0.19 9.58
N TRP A 86 7.19 0.24 8.77
CA TRP A 86 8.52 0.68 9.20
C TRP A 86 8.83 2.17 8.99
N LEU A 87 7.91 2.95 8.39
CA LEU A 87 8.18 4.35 8.04
C LEU A 87 8.58 5.24 9.24
N GLU A 88 8.01 5.02 10.43
CA GLU A 88 8.40 5.79 11.62
C GLU A 88 9.81 5.41 12.10
N THR A 89 10.13 4.12 12.05
CA THR A 89 11.49 3.62 12.37
C THR A 89 12.51 4.16 11.38
N GLU A 90 12.22 4.13 10.08
CA GLU A 90 13.07 4.74 9.05
C GLU A 90 13.29 6.22 9.30
N ALA A 91 12.23 6.95 9.62
CA ALA A 91 12.29 8.40 9.86
C ALA A 91 13.21 8.74 11.04
N ARG A 92 13.15 7.96 12.12
CA ARG A 92 14.07 8.09 13.25
C ARG A 92 15.51 7.80 12.86
N LEU A 93 15.74 6.68 12.16
CA LEU A 93 17.09 6.32 11.67
C LEU A 93 17.65 7.36 10.70
N ARG A 94 16.82 7.94 9.82
CA ARG A 94 17.25 9.05 8.94
C ARG A 94 17.70 10.27 9.75
N THR A 95 16.97 10.60 10.82
CA THR A 95 17.35 11.69 11.71
C THR A 95 18.68 11.41 12.40
N ASP A 96 18.83 10.25 13.03
CA ASP A 96 20.00 9.91 13.85
C ASP A 96 21.29 9.74 13.03
N PHE A 97 21.16 9.27 11.77
CA PHE A 97 22.30 9.07 10.86
C PHE A 97 22.45 10.17 9.80
N ASN A 98 21.68 11.26 9.89
CA ASN A 98 21.69 12.37 8.92
C ASN A 98 21.53 11.88 7.47
N ILE A 99 20.53 11.02 7.24
CA ILE A 99 20.18 10.47 5.93
C ILE A 99 19.01 11.29 5.35
N PRO A 100 19.06 11.71 4.07
CA PRO A 100 17.97 12.46 3.43
C PRO A 100 16.65 11.67 3.38
N GLY A 101 15.51 12.39 3.41
CA GLY A 101 14.18 11.83 3.27
C GLY A 101 13.23 12.21 4.39
N LEU A 102 12.10 11.50 4.49
CA LEU A 102 11.16 11.68 5.60
C LEU A 102 11.86 11.38 6.93
N ASN A 103 11.87 12.35 7.83
CA ASN A 103 12.55 12.30 9.11
C ASN A 103 11.56 12.35 10.29
N ALA A 104 12.07 12.32 11.53
CA ALA A 104 11.23 12.32 12.73
C ALA A 104 10.31 13.54 12.85
N GLU A 105 10.69 14.69 12.28
CA GLU A 105 9.87 15.91 12.32
C GLU A 105 8.74 15.88 11.28
N THR A 106 8.98 15.23 10.14
CA THR A 106 8.04 15.27 9.00
C THR A 106 7.13 14.05 8.92
N ILE A 107 7.51 12.91 9.51
CA ILE A 107 6.78 11.65 9.39
C ILE A 107 5.33 11.72 9.91
N GLY A 108 5.08 12.51 10.95
CA GLY A 108 3.75 12.61 11.56
C GLY A 108 2.66 13.06 10.60
N ARG A 109 2.98 13.88 9.59
CA ARG A 109 2.00 14.37 8.60
C ARG A 109 1.54 13.29 7.62
N VAL A 110 2.30 12.20 7.47
CA VAL A 110 2.01 11.09 6.56
C VAL A 110 1.65 9.79 7.28
N LYS A 111 1.72 9.76 8.62
CA LYS A 111 1.35 8.60 9.44
C LYS A 111 0.08 8.79 10.24
N ARG A 112 -0.23 10.04 10.64
CA ARG A 112 -1.44 10.33 11.42
C ARG A 112 -2.56 10.82 10.50
N LYS A 113 -3.69 10.09 10.47
CA LYS A 113 -4.87 10.44 9.67
C LYS A 113 -5.39 11.83 9.98
N SER A 114 -5.39 12.20 11.26
CA SER A 114 -5.73 13.56 11.70
C SER A 114 -4.76 14.63 11.19
N ALA A 115 -3.49 14.31 10.99
CA ALA A 115 -2.51 15.21 10.42
C ALA A 115 -2.61 15.30 8.89
N MET A 116 -2.89 14.16 8.21
CA MET A 116 -3.18 14.13 6.77
C MET A 116 -4.34 15.06 6.43
N LYS A 117 -5.45 15.02 7.21
CA LYS A 117 -6.61 15.90 7.00
C LYS A 117 -6.25 17.37 6.99
N ARG A 118 -5.36 17.82 7.90
CA ARG A 118 -4.88 19.21 7.90
C ARG A 118 -4.07 19.58 6.66
N VAL A 119 -3.40 18.60 6.02
CA VAL A 119 -2.71 18.84 4.74
C VAL A 119 -3.73 18.88 3.60
N PHE A 120 -4.73 18.00 3.59
CA PHE A 120 -5.82 18.01 2.62
C PHE A 120 -6.57 19.35 2.64
N ASP A 121 -6.96 19.82 3.83
CA ASP A 121 -7.65 21.12 4.00
C ASP A 121 -6.83 22.28 3.43
N ARG A 122 -5.54 22.37 3.78
CA ARG A 122 -4.64 23.40 3.25
C ARG A 122 -4.44 23.32 1.74
N ALA A 123 -4.51 22.11 1.19
CA ALA A 123 -4.43 21.88 -0.26
C ALA A 123 -5.77 22.12 -0.98
N GLY A 124 -6.84 22.41 -0.25
CA GLY A 124 -8.18 22.58 -0.80
C GLY A 124 -8.74 21.27 -1.38
N VAL A 125 -8.40 20.13 -0.79
CA VAL A 125 -8.88 18.81 -1.21
C VAL A 125 -9.90 18.30 -0.19
N PRO A 126 -11.16 18.05 -0.60
CA PRO A 126 -12.18 17.51 0.29
C PRO A 126 -11.76 16.17 0.91
N THR A 127 -12.18 15.95 2.15
CA THR A 127 -12.00 14.69 2.88
C THR A 127 -13.19 14.47 3.80
N ALA A 128 -13.38 13.26 4.32
CA ALA A 128 -14.39 12.99 5.32
C ALA A 128 -14.23 13.93 6.54
N ARG A 129 -15.32 14.48 7.08
CA ARG A 129 -15.27 15.10 8.40
C ARG A 129 -14.76 14.08 9.41
N GLY A 130 -13.86 14.47 10.27
CA GLY A 130 -13.25 13.52 11.20
C GLY A 130 -12.67 14.20 12.43
N ARG A 131 -12.73 13.48 13.57
CA ARG A 131 -12.27 13.97 14.87
C ARG A 131 -11.59 12.86 15.66
N VAL A 132 -10.40 13.14 16.21
CA VAL A 132 -9.77 12.21 17.16
C VAL A 132 -10.56 12.27 18.46
N VAL A 133 -11.10 11.13 18.88
CA VAL A 133 -11.96 11.01 20.06
C VAL A 133 -11.23 10.29 21.19
N ARG A 134 -11.10 10.98 22.32
CA ARG A 134 -10.43 10.48 23.52
C ARG A 134 -11.40 10.12 24.65
N SER A 135 -12.66 10.56 24.53
CA SER A 135 -13.71 10.33 25.54
C SER A 135 -15.04 9.96 24.89
N ALA A 136 -15.90 9.28 25.64
CA ALA A 136 -17.25 8.95 25.19
C ALA A 136 -18.11 10.19 24.89
N PRO A 137 -18.11 11.27 25.70
CA PRO A 137 -18.83 12.48 25.34
C PRO A 137 -18.40 13.08 24.01
N ALA A 138 -17.06 13.19 23.74
CA ALA A 138 -16.55 13.72 22.48
C ALA A 138 -16.93 12.85 21.29
N ALA A 139 -17.02 11.53 21.46
CA ALA A 139 -17.48 10.64 20.40
C ALA A 139 -18.97 10.82 20.07
N ARG A 140 -19.82 10.97 21.11
CA ARG A 140 -21.25 11.22 20.92
C ARG A 140 -21.52 12.56 20.27
N GLU A 141 -20.84 13.61 20.73
CA GLU A 141 -20.91 14.96 20.11
C GLU A 141 -20.56 14.91 18.62
N PHE A 142 -19.52 14.16 18.25
CA PHE A 142 -19.16 14.01 16.84
C PHE A 142 -20.24 13.27 16.03
N VAL A 143 -20.84 12.23 16.60
CA VAL A 143 -21.94 11.49 15.94
C VAL A 143 -23.19 12.36 15.81
N GLU A 144 -23.52 13.18 16.83
CA GLU A 144 -24.62 14.16 16.73
C GLU A 144 -24.39 15.17 15.58
N GLU A 145 -23.13 15.54 15.31
CA GLU A 145 -22.76 16.47 14.24
C GLU A 145 -22.88 15.84 12.84
N VAL A 146 -22.45 14.58 12.67
CA VAL A 146 -22.31 13.96 11.34
C VAL A 146 -23.39 12.93 11.01
N GLY A 147 -24.07 12.35 12.02
CA GLY A 147 -24.98 11.23 11.89
C GLY A 147 -24.27 9.88 11.79
N PHE A 148 -25.06 8.81 11.91
CA PHE A 148 -24.61 7.45 11.60
C PHE A 148 -24.85 7.14 10.10
N PRO A 149 -24.05 6.20 9.50
CA PRO A 149 -22.94 5.48 10.11
C PRO A 149 -21.65 6.31 10.19
N VAL A 150 -20.79 5.98 11.15
CA VAL A 150 -19.45 6.54 11.28
C VAL A 150 -18.38 5.44 11.23
N ILE A 151 -17.22 5.80 10.73
CA ILE A 151 -16.05 4.91 10.67
C ILE A 151 -15.09 5.26 11.82
N ALA A 152 -14.83 4.27 12.69
CA ALA A 152 -13.83 4.37 13.74
C ALA A 152 -12.57 3.64 13.32
N LYS A 153 -11.43 4.32 13.25
CA LYS A 153 -10.14 3.72 12.87
C LYS A 153 -8.99 4.30 13.69
N PRO A 154 -7.88 3.57 13.90
CA PRO A 154 -6.70 4.12 14.55
C PRO A 154 -6.20 5.37 13.83
N ASP A 155 -5.85 6.44 14.56
CA ASP A 155 -5.22 7.65 14.00
C ASP A 155 -3.88 7.31 13.34
N VAL A 156 -3.14 6.34 13.91
CA VAL A 156 -1.95 5.70 13.34
C VAL A 156 -2.22 4.22 13.19
N GLY A 157 -2.11 3.69 11.98
CA GLY A 157 -2.36 2.27 11.70
C GLY A 157 -2.08 1.94 10.23
N VAL A 158 -2.05 0.65 9.91
CA VAL A 158 -1.78 0.11 8.57
C VAL A 158 -2.97 -0.74 8.13
N GLY A 159 -3.42 -0.54 6.89
CA GLY A 159 -4.55 -1.27 6.32
C GLY A 159 -5.86 -1.00 7.07
N ALA A 160 -6.85 -1.85 6.88
CA ALA A 160 -8.16 -1.75 7.55
C ALA A 160 -8.17 -2.39 8.95
N ALA A 161 -7.00 -2.72 9.52
CA ALA A 161 -6.92 -3.33 10.84
C ALA A 161 -7.54 -2.42 11.92
N ARG A 162 -8.42 -3.00 12.75
CA ARG A 162 -9.15 -2.27 13.81
C ARG A 162 -9.99 -1.11 13.27
N THR A 163 -10.48 -1.21 12.05
CA THR A 163 -11.45 -0.28 11.46
C THR A 163 -12.84 -0.84 11.70
N TYR A 164 -13.72 -0.02 12.27
CA TYR A 164 -15.08 -0.38 12.63
C TYR A 164 -16.07 0.55 11.93
N ARG A 165 -17.11 0.00 11.36
CA ARG A 165 -18.28 0.73 10.89
C ARG A 165 -19.32 0.67 12.00
N LEU A 166 -19.69 1.80 12.56
CA LEU A 166 -20.64 1.95 13.64
C LEU A 166 -21.94 2.48 13.06
N GLU A 167 -23.02 1.72 13.19
CA GLU A 167 -24.30 1.99 12.51
C GLU A 167 -25.31 2.69 13.43
N ASN A 168 -25.09 2.61 14.76
CA ASN A 168 -26.03 3.11 15.78
C ASN A 168 -25.31 3.32 17.13
N ASP A 169 -26.07 3.82 18.12
CA ASP A 169 -25.56 4.08 19.47
C ASP A 169 -25.07 2.84 20.23
N ASP A 170 -25.67 1.67 19.97
CA ASP A 170 -25.25 0.42 20.60
C ASP A 170 -23.86 0.02 20.10
N ASP A 171 -23.61 0.13 18.79
CA ASP A 171 -22.29 -0.09 18.19
C ASP A 171 -21.26 0.87 18.76
N LEU A 172 -21.60 2.17 18.85
CA LEU A 172 -20.72 3.18 19.42
C LEU A 172 -20.39 2.85 20.88
N THR A 173 -21.36 2.43 21.66
CA THR A 173 -21.19 2.07 23.08
C THR A 173 -20.29 0.83 23.21
N ALA A 174 -20.53 -0.21 22.41
CA ALA A 174 -19.71 -1.43 22.38
C ALA A 174 -18.27 -1.11 21.96
N PHE A 175 -18.08 -0.28 20.92
CA PHE A 175 -16.77 0.16 20.49
C PHE A 175 -16.02 0.90 21.60
N LEU A 176 -16.65 1.87 22.26
CA LEU A 176 -16.03 2.66 23.32
C LEU A 176 -15.63 1.80 24.53
N ALA A 177 -16.39 0.75 24.83
CA ALA A 177 -16.08 -0.19 25.91
C ALA A 177 -14.94 -1.15 25.56
N GLY A 178 -14.85 -1.60 24.30
CA GLY A 178 -13.92 -2.64 23.85
C GLY A 178 -12.66 -2.14 23.10
N ARG A 179 -12.59 -0.84 22.78
CA ARG A 179 -11.47 -0.33 21.96
C ARG A 179 -10.12 -0.45 22.66
N ALA A 180 -9.08 -0.69 21.86
CA ALA A 180 -7.70 -0.68 22.35
C ALA A 180 -7.31 0.72 22.88
N ARG A 181 -6.35 0.76 23.82
CA ARG A 181 -5.82 2.01 24.39
C ARG A 181 -4.89 2.69 23.38
N MET A 182 -5.49 3.34 22.38
CA MET A 182 -4.81 4.15 21.37
C MET A 182 -5.73 5.28 20.91
N ASP A 183 -5.17 6.26 20.22
CA ASP A 183 -5.96 7.33 19.60
C ASP A 183 -6.75 6.76 18.41
N TYR A 184 -8.08 6.97 18.43
CA TYR A 184 -8.97 6.67 17.32
C TYR A 184 -9.49 7.97 16.71
N ILE A 185 -9.56 8.01 15.39
CA ILE A 185 -10.31 9.02 14.66
C ILE A 185 -11.68 8.43 14.29
N LEU A 186 -12.75 9.17 14.61
CA LEU A 186 -14.08 8.92 14.02
C LEU A 186 -14.21 9.76 12.78
N GLU A 187 -14.77 9.20 11.72
CA GLU A 187 -15.04 9.87 10.46
C GLU A 187 -16.48 9.61 10.00
N GLU A 188 -17.09 10.60 9.33
CA GLU A 188 -18.30 10.32 8.56
C GLU A 188 -17.99 9.25 7.50
N GLU A 189 -18.95 8.38 7.20
CA GLU A 189 -18.75 7.40 6.13
C GLU A 189 -18.83 8.08 4.76
N LEU A 190 -17.79 7.88 3.97
CA LEU A 190 -17.81 8.24 2.56
C LEU A 190 -18.34 7.07 1.74
N THR A 191 -19.19 7.36 0.77
CA THR A 191 -19.69 6.39 -0.21
C THR A 191 -19.25 6.79 -1.60
N GLY A 192 -19.06 5.79 -2.46
CA GLY A 192 -18.64 6.01 -3.85
C GLY A 192 -17.65 4.94 -4.31
N GLU A 193 -17.06 5.18 -5.47
CA GLU A 193 -16.01 4.34 -6.03
C GLU A 193 -14.68 4.65 -5.34
N LEU A 194 -14.02 3.62 -4.83
CA LEU A 194 -12.67 3.74 -4.28
C LEU A 194 -11.65 3.62 -5.41
N LEU A 195 -10.75 4.58 -5.49
CA LEU A 195 -9.69 4.63 -6.51
C LEU A 195 -8.43 5.26 -5.93
N SER A 196 -7.32 5.09 -6.62
CA SER A 196 -6.05 5.69 -6.21
C SER A 196 -5.43 6.56 -7.29
N PHE A 197 -4.55 7.48 -6.85
CA PHE A 197 -3.55 8.11 -7.68
C PHE A 197 -2.19 7.69 -7.14
N ASP A 198 -1.47 6.96 -7.95
CA ASP A 198 -0.23 6.29 -7.58
C ASP A 198 0.93 6.78 -8.43
N GLY A 199 2.15 6.56 -7.96
CA GLY A 199 3.29 6.88 -8.80
C GLY A 199 4.64 6.81 -8.13
N LEU A 200 5.61 7.41 -8.82
CA LEU A 200 7.00 7.56 -8.38
C LEU A 200 7.42 9.01 -8.58
N VAL A 201 8.04 9.57 -7.55
CA VAL A 201 8.57 10.94 -7.56
C VAL A 201 10.08 10.91 -7.51
N ASP A 202 10.73 11.75 -8.31
CA ASP A 202 12.19 11.89 -8.34
C ASP A 202 12.72 12.73 -7.16
N ARG A 203 14.04 12.87 -7.08
CA ARG A 203 14.71 13.64 -6.01
C ARG A 203 14.33 15.12 -6.01
N LYS A 204 13.95 15.68 -7.16
CA LYS A 204 13.55 17.09 -7.29
C LYS A 204 12.08 17.33 -7.01
N GLY A 205 11.29 16.26 -6.85
CA GLY A 205 9.85 16.34 -6.64
C GLY A 205 9.03 16.28 -7.94
N HIS A 206 9.64 15.88 -9.07
CA HIS A 206 8.91 15.65 -10.31
C HIS A 206 8.33 14.24 -10.31
N ILE A 207 7.08 14.11 -10.69
CA ILE A 207 6.46 12.80 -10.90
C ILE A 207 7.03 12.22 -12.19
N VAL A 208 7.63 11.03 -12.10
CA VAL A 208 8.26 10.32 -13.24
C VAL A 208 7.47 9.10 -13.70
N PHE A 209 6.49 8.69 -12.92
CA PHE A 209 5.54 7.63 -13.26
C PHE A 209 4.21 7.88 -12.54
N THR A 210 3.09 7.60 -13.21
CA THR A 210 1.74 7.63 -12.63
C THR A 210 0.94 6.41 -13.02
N SER A 211 0.06 5.98 -12.11
CA SER A 211 -0.92 4.92 -12.30
C SER A 211 -2.19 5.23 -11.52
N SER A 212 -3.26 4.53 -11.82
CA SER A 212 -4.49 4.55 -11.04
C SER A 212 -4.98 3.13 -10.83
N LEU A 213 -5.37 2.84 -9.62
CA LEU A 213 -5.99 1.59 -9.20
C LEU A 213 -7.47 1.89 -8.92
N VAL A 214 -8.36 1.05 -9.43
CA VAL A 214 -9.80 1.11 -9.14
C VAL A 214 -10.21 -0.17 -8.44
N TYR A 215 -10.89 -0.02 -7.31
CA TYR A 215 -11.33 -1.14 -6.49
C TYR A 215 -12.74 -1.56 -6.88
N GLY A 216 -12.96 -2.83 -7.16
CA GLY A 216 -14.27 -3.38 -7.50
C GLY A 216 -15.21 -3.48 -6.30
N LEU A 217 -14.69 -3.33 -5.07
CA LEU A 217 -15.45 -3.24 -3.83
C LEU A 217 -14.59 -2.56 -2.74
N PRO A 218 -15.24 -1.99 -1.69
CA PRO A 218 -14.52 -1.41 -0.56
C PRO A 218 -13.64 -2.43 0.16
N VAL A 219 -12.42 -2.03 0.54
CA VAL A 219 -11.47 -2.90 1.26
C VAL A 219 -12.08 -3.46 2.55
N LEU A 220 -12.93 -2.68 3.23
CA LEU A 220 -13.61 -3.13 4.45
C LEU A 220 -14.53 -4.33 4.20
N ASP A 221 -15.20 -4.39 3.04
CA ASP A 221 -16.05 -5.53 2.67
C ASP A 221 -15.21 -6.77 2.35
N ALA A 222 -14.05 -6.59 1.74
CA ALA A 222 -13.11 -7.67 1.56
C ALA A 222 -12.63 -8.24 2.89
N VAL A 223 -12.26 -7.39 3.85
CA VAL A 223 -11.86 -7.82 5.21
C VAL A 223 -13.00 -8.57 5.92
N ARG A 224 -14.26 -8.21 5.64
CA ARG A 224 -15.47 -8.89 6.17
C ARG A 224 -15.84 -10.18 5.43
N GLY A 225 -15.09 -10.57 4.42
CA GLY A 225 -15.24 -11.88 3.77
C GLY A 225 -15.57 -11.85 2.27
N ALA A 226 -15.82 -10.70 1.65
CA ALA A 226 -15.95 -10.62 0.19
C ALA A 226 -14.63 -10.94 -0.51
N ASP A 227 -14.70 -11.41 -1.76
CA ASP A 227 -13.50 -11.66 -2.58
C ASP A 227 -13.09 -10.36 -3.26
N MET A 228 -11.86 -9.93 -3.01
CA MET A 228 -11.32 -8.70 -3.57
C MET A 228 -11.00 -8.86 -5.05
N TRP A 229 -11.44 -7.91 -5.86
CA TRP A 229 -10.93 -7.67 -7.17
C TRP A 229 -10.68 -6.18 -7.38
N TYR A 230 -9.68 -5.83 -8.18
CA TYR A 230 -9.31 -4.45 -8.53
C TYR A 230 -8.51 -4.46 -9.82
N TRP A 231 -8.36 -3.30 -10.44
CA TRP A 231 -7.60 -3.21 -11.68
C TRP A 231 -6.76 -1.95 -11.77
N ILE A 232 -5.69 -2.03 -12.56
CA ILE A 232 -4.93 -0.88 -13.02
C ILE A 232 -5.65 -0.34 -14.25
N ASP A 233 -6.05 0.95 -14.16
CA ASP A 233 -6.71 1.62 -15.25
C ASP A 233 -5.73 2.10 -16.32
N ARG A 234 -6.16 2.11 -17.57
CA ARG A 234 -5.40 2.65 -18.68
C ARG A 234 -5.47 4.18 -18.75
N GLU A 235 -6.52 4.76 -18.22
CA GLU A 235 -6.74 6.19 -18.19
C GLU A 235 -6.79 6.71 -16.75
N ILE A 236 -6.11 7.81 -16.50
CA ILE A 236 -6.23 8.54 -15.24
C ILE A 236 -7.13 9.74 -15.51
N ALA A 237 -8.28 9.80 -14.82
CA ALA A 237 -9.20 10.91 -14.98
C ALA A 237 -8.50 12.25 -14.70
N PRO A 238 -8.69 13.30 -15.54
CA PRO A 238 -7.95 14.56 -15.41
C PRO A 238 -8.11 15.23 -14.04
N ASP A 239 -9.29 15.17 -13.45
CA ASP A 239 -9.55 15.71 -12.10
C ASP A 239 -8.80 14.95 -11.01
N LEU A 240 -8.70 13.63 -11.15
CA LEU A 240 -7.90 12.79 -10.23
C LEU A 240 -6.42 13.12 -10.35
N ALA A 241 -5.90 13.26 -11.56
CA ALA A 241 -4.50 13.62 -11.79
C ALA A 241 -4.20 15.01 -11.20
N GLU A 242 -5.06 16.01 -11.43
CA GLU A 242 -4.88 17.37 -10.89
C GLU A 242 -4.83 17.37 -9.36
N VAL A 243 -5.79 16.68 -8.71
CA VAL A 243 -5.86 16.60 -7.24
C VAL A 243 -4.67 15.81 -6.69
N GLY A 244 -4.33 14.68 -7.32
CA GLY A 244 -3.21 13.84 -6.92
C GLY A 244 -1.87 14.58 -7.00
N GLU A 245 -1.59 15.27 -8.09
CA GLU A 245 -0.39 16.10 -8.25
C GLU A 245 -0.32 17.24 -7.22
N ARG A 246 -1.47 17.86 -6.92
CA ARG A 246 -1.56 18.89 -5.87
C ARG A 246 -1.16 18.30 -4.51
N LEU A 247 -1.61 17.09 -4.20
CA LEU A 247 -1.25 16.39 -2.96
C LEU A 247 0.21 15.95 -2.93
N VAL A 248 0.78 15.47 -4.05
CA VAL A 248 2.22 15.17 -4.14
C VAL A 248 3.05 16.39 -3.72
N ARG A 249 2.68 17.58 -4.22
CA ARG A 249 3.34 18.85 -3.83
C ARG A 249 3.07 19.23 -2.36
N ALA A 250 1.81 19.09 -1.89
CA ALA A 250 1.43 19.48 -0.53
C ALA A 250 2.10 18.62 0.55
N PHE A 251 2.32 17.33 0.26
CA PHE A 251 3.03 16.41 1.14
C PHE A 251 4.55 16.43 0.94
N ASP A 252 5.07 17.19 -0.05
CA ASP A 252 6.49 17.25 -0.41
C ASP A 252 7.07 15.84 -0.64
N VAL A 253 6.40 15.07 -1.52
CA VAL A 253 6.85 13.71 -1.85
C VAL A 253 8.13 13.81 -2.66
N ARG A 254 9.17 13.09 -2.26
CA ARG A 254 10.47 13.08 -2.94
C ARG A 254 11.13 11.72 -2.88
N GLU A 255 11.73 11.33 -4.01
CA GLU A 255 12.61 10.16 -4.13
C GLU A 255 11.96 8.86 -3.62
N ARG A 256 10.64 8.71 -3.87
CA ARG A 256 9.88 7.55 -3.40
C ARG A 256 8.60 7.29 -4.17
N PRO A 257 8.06 6.04 -4.08
CA PRO A 257 6.71 5.73 -4.50
C PRO A 257 5.67 6.40 -3.59
N PHE A 258 4.48 6.59 -4.13
CA PHE A 258 3.32 7.03 -3.37
C PHE A 258 2.06 6.30 -3.82
N HIS A 259 1.11 6.18 -2.91
CA HIS A 259 -0.21 5.58 -3.11
C HIS A 259 -1.24 6.42 -2.35
N PHE A 260 -2.03 7.20 -3.08
CA PHE A 260 -3.03 8.11 -2.54
C PHE A 260 -4.42 7.62 -2.89
N GLU A 261 -5.26 7.40 -1.88
CA GLU A 261 -6.60 6.84 -2.03
C GLU A 261 -7.66 7.93 -1.97
N PHE A 262 -8.68 7.78 -2.82
CA PHE A 262 -9.79 8.70 -2.97
C PHE A 262 -11.11 7.96 -3.10
N PHE A 263 -12.18 8.59 -2.64
CA PHE A 263 -13.53 8.25 -3.05
C PHE A 263 -13.99 9.19 -4.16
N ARG A 264 -14.47 8.62 -5.26
CA ARG A 264 -15.30 9.33 -6.21
C ARG A 264 -16.74 9.20 -5.76
N ARG A 265 -17.31 10.29 -5.28
CA ARG A 265 -18.67 10.34 -4.75
C ARG A 265 -19.72 10.19 -5.88
N PRO A 266 -20.99 9.90 -5.55
CA PRO A 266 -22.06 9.79 -6.54
C PRO A 266 -22.29 11.07 -7.36
N ASP A 267 -21.94 12.24 -6.81
CA ASP A 267 -21.99 13.54 -7.50
C ASP A 267 -20.79 13.80 -8.43
N GLY A 268 -19.86 12.85 -8.54
CA GLY A 268 -18.62 12.92 -9.32
C GLY A 268 -17.46 13.60 -8.61
N SER A 269 -17.66 14.23 -7.46
CA SER A 269 -16.59 14.89 -6.71
C SER A 269 -15.61 13.90 -6.08
N LEU A 270 -14.35 14.32 -5.93
CA LEU A 270 -13.32 13.54 -5.25
C LEU A 270 -13.21 13.93 -3.78
N ALA A 271 -13.03 12.94 -2.93
CA ALA A 271 -12.65 13.12 -1.53
C ALA A 271 -11.42 12.25 -1.19
N ALA A 272 -10.36 12.87 -0.65
CA ALA A 272 -9.17 12.15 -0.24
C ALA A 272 -9.47 11.28 1.00
N LEU A 273 -9.01 10.04 0.96
CA LEU A 273 -9.13 9.08 2.06
C LEU A 273 -7.84 8.98 2.87
N GLU A 274 -6.73 8.65 2.20
CA GLU A 274 -5.45 8.40 2.84
C GLU A 274 -4.29 8.62 1.87
N VAL A 275 -3.11 8.97 2.40
CA VAL A 275 -1.86 8.99 1.66
C VAL A 275 -0.88 7.98 2.25
N ASN A 276 -0.30 7.17 1.39
CA ASN A 276 0.73 6.21 1.75
C ASN A 276 2.02 6.56 1.00
N MET A 277 3.12 6.74 1.76
CA MET A 277 4.43 7.11 1.20
C MET A 277 5.24 5.89 0.77
N ARG A 278 4.58 5.01 0.06
CA ARG A 278 5.08 3.74 -0.49
C ARG A 278 4.21 3.30 -1.67
N GLN A 279 4.64 2.27 -2.38
CA GLN A 279 3.79 1.58 -3.36
C GLN A 279 2.58 0.89 -2.68
N PRO A 280 1.49 0.63 -3.42
CA PRO A 280 0.38 -0.21 -2.95
C PRO A 280 0.86 -1.60 -2.53
N GLY A 281 0.06 -2.28 -1.72
CA GLY A 281 0.35 -3.63 -1.25
C GLY A 281 0.11 -4.72 -2.28
N GLY A 282 0.35 -5.98 -1.87
CA GLY A 282 0.19 -7.14 -2.73
C GLY A 282 1.15 -7.15 -3.92
N LEU A 283 0.67 -7.56 -5.07
CA LEU A 283 1.40 -7.60 -6.35
C LEU A 283 1.10 -6.38 -7.25
N THR A 284 0.68 -5.27 -6.68
CA THR A 284 0.26 -4.11 -7.48
C THR A 284 1.43 -3.51 -8.28
N VAL A 285 2.65 -3.57 -7.76
CA VAL A 285 3.85 -3.15 -8.53
C VAL A 285 4.06 -4.03 -9.76
N ASP A 286 3.86 -5.34 -9.61
CA ASP A 286 3.92 -6.27 -10.74
C ASP A 286 2.79 -6.00 -11.75
N MET A 287 1.60 -5.66 -11.24
CA MET A 287 0.49 -5.24 -12.11
C MET A 287 0.82 -3.95 -12.87
N TRP A 288 1.54 -2.98 -12.27
CA TRP A 288 2.03 -1.81 -13.00
C TRP A 288 2.98 -2.19 -14.12
N ASN A 289 3.90 -3.14 -13.85
CA ASN A 289 4.83 -3.64 -14.84
C ASN A 289 4.08 -4.27 -16.02
N TRP A 290 3.12 -5.15 -15.74
CA TRP A 290 2.33 -5.80 -16.80
C TRP A 290 1.36 -4.85 -17.51
N ALA A 291 0.76 -3.88 -16.83
CA ALA A 291 -0.13 -2.91 -17.46
C ALA A 291 0.59 -1.97 -18.44
N ASN A 292 1.88 -1.67 -18.16
CA ASN A 292 2.64 -0.65 -18.86
C ASN A 292 3.86 -1.18 -19.64
N ASP A 293 4.16 -2.47 -19.58
CA ASP A 293 5.39 -3.08 -20.14
C ASP A 293 6.67 -2.37 -19.65
N ILE A 294 6.78 -2.13 -18.33
CA ILE A 294 7.90 -1.44 -17.68
C ILE A 294 8.58 -2.32 -16.61
N ASP A 295 9.69 -1.85 -16.09
CA ASP A 295 10.33 -2.35 -14.87
C ASP A 295 10.31 -1.24 -13.80
N PHE A 296 9.25 -1.17 -13.00
CA PHE A 296 9.11 -0.18 -11.94
C PHE A 296 10.18 -0.35 -10.84
N TYR A 297 10.62 -1.58 -10.57
CA TYR A 297 11.68 -1.84 -9.61
C TYR A 297 12.97 -1.15 -10.03
N ARG A 298 13.29 -1.22 -11.33
CA ARG A 298 14.43 -0.52 -11.93
C ARG A 298 14.23 0.99 -11.93
N ALA A 299 13.04 1.46 -12.27
CA ALA A 299 12.74 2.89 -12.27
C ALA A 299 12.96 3.51 -10.88
N TRP A 300 12.47 2.85 -9.82
CA TRP A 300 12.72 3.30 -8.44
C TRP A 300 14.22 3.27 -8.09
N ALA A 301 14.92 2.19 -8.42
CA ALA A 301 16.34 2.09 -8.14
C ALA A 301 17.16 3.19 -8.87
N GLU A 302 16.77 3.57 -10.10
CA GLU A 302 17.36 4.70 -10.82
C GLU A 302 17.10 6.04 -10.14
N VAL A 303 15.87 6.26 -9.63
CA VAL A 303 15.57 7.45 -8.84
C VAL A 303 16.47 7.52 -7.61
N VAL A 304 16.64 6.42 -6.88
CA VAL A 304 17.52 6.36 -5.71
C VAL A 304 18.97 6.64 -6.08
N VAL A 305 19.51 5.97 -7.10
CA VAL A 305 20.94 6.03 -7.46
C VAL A 305 21.27 7.31 -8.24
N LYS A 306 20.47 7.63 -9.26
CA LYS A 306 20.72 8.74 -10.18
C LYS A 306 20.00 10.04 -9.82
N GLY A 307 18.97 9.96 -8.97
CA GLY A 307 18.10 11.06 -8.57
C GLY A 307 16.90 11.28 -9.45
N THR A 308 16.81 10.62 -10.59
CA THR A 308 15.68 10.65 -11.53
C THR A 308 15.71 9.43 -12.44
N THR A 309 14.61 9.20 -13.17
CA THR A 309 14.48 8.19 -14.22
C THR A 309 13.56 8.71 -15.32
N THR A 310 13.49 8.00 -16.43
CA THR A 310 12.48 8.22 -17.47
C THR A 310 11.70 6.93 -17.66
N VAL A 311 10.41 6.99 -17.43
CA VAL A 311 9.49 5.88 -17.65
C VAL A 311 8.53 6.28 -18.76
N HIS A 312 8.49 5.50 -19.83
CA HIS A 312 7.52 5.67 -20.92
C HIS A 312 6.33 4.76 -20.65
N THR A 313 5.15 5.33 -20.55
CA THR A 313 3.91 4.59 -20.28
C THR A 313 2.87 4.92 -21.33
N ASP A 314 2.64 3.99 -22.25
CA ASP A 314 1.54 4.07 -23.24
C ASP A 314 0.25 3.46 -22.68
N ARG A 315 0.31 2.85 -21.51
CA ARG A 315 -0.78 2.13 -20.83
C ARG A 315 -1.56 1.21 -21.77
N PRO A 316 -0.86 0.26 -22.43
CA PRO A 316 -1.48 -0.55 -23.47
C PRO A 316 -2.55 -1.52 -22.94
N TYR A 317 -2.48 -1.86 -21.63
CA TYR A 317 -3.32 -2.89 -21.05
C TYR A 317 -3.95 -2.45 -19.73
N TYR A 318 -5.15 -3.00 -19.47
CA TYR A 318 -5.66 -3.18 -18.12
C TYR A 318 -4.95 -4.36 -17.49
N CYS A 319 -4.77 -4.31 -16.17
CA CYS A 319 -4.28 -5.44 -15.39
C CYS A 319 -5.23 -5.64 -14.21
N VAL A 320 -5.84 -6.81 -14.10
CA VAL A 320 -6.91 -7.10 -13.13
C VAL A 320 -6.43 -8.13 -12.13
N TRP A 321 -6.60 -7.84 -10.84
CA TRP A 321 -6.46 -8.77 -9.74
C TRP A 321 -7.79 -9.45 -9.44
N ALA A 322 -7.80 -10.78 -9.31
CA ALA A 322 -8.91 -11.57 -8.79
C ALA A 322 -8.42 -12.46 -7.65
N GLY A 323 -8.77 -12.08 -6.40
CA GLY A 323 -8.38 -12.82 -5.21
C GLY A 323 -9.42 -13.86 -4.82
N ARG A 324 -8.97 -15.00 -4.30
CA ARG A 324 -9.80 -16.05 -3.71
C ARG A 324 -9.47 -16.26 -2.24
N LYS A 325 -10.46 -16.46 -1.41
CA LYS A 325 -10.30 -16.78 0.02
C LYS A 325 -10.39 -18.29 0.25
N ALA A 326 -9.52 -18.79 1.12
CA ALA A 326 -9.56 -20.19 1.53
C ALA A 326 -10.92 -20.54 2.17
N GLY A 327 -11.37 -21.79 1.95
CA GLY A 327 -12.60 -22.31 2.54
C GLY A 327 -13.90 -21.94 1.80
N LYS A 328 -13.84 -21.11 0.75
CA LYS A 328 -15.01 -20.85 -0.09
C LYS A 328 -15.18 -21.92 -1.17
N PRO A 329 -16.43 -22.35 -1.45
CA PRO A 329 -16.71 -23.35 -2.49
C PRO A 329 -16.79 -22.68 -3.87
N TYR A 330 -15.65 -22.44 -4.50
CA TYR A 330 -15.62 -21.89 -5.85
C TYR A 330 -16.06 -22.94 -6.88
N ARG A 331 -16.75 -22.48 -7.93
CA ARG A 331 -17.25 -23.33 -9.02
C ARG A 331 -16.11 -24.00 -9.81
N LEU A 332 -15.04 -23.27 -10.07
CA LEU A 332 -13.84 -23.78 -10.72
C LEU A 332 -12.77 -24.04 -9.66
N ASP A 333 -12.12 -25.19 -9.71
CA ASP A 333 -10.87 -25.39 -8.99
C ASP A 333 -9.72 -24.59 -9.64
N HIS A 334 -8.51 -24.73 -9.15
CA HIS A 334 -7.35 -24.03 -9.70
C HIS A 334 -7.10 -24.40 -11.17
N GLN A 335 -7.14 -25.71 -11.49
CA GLN A 335 -6.89 -26.16 -12.86
C GLN A 335 -7.99 -25.67 -13.81
N GLY A 336 -9.25 -25.70 -13.39
CA GLY A 336 -10.37 -25.17 -14.17
C GLY A 336 -10.26 -23.67 -14.45
N VAL A 337 -9.63 -22.89 -13.55
CA VAL A 337 -9.30 -21.48 -13.82
C VAL A 337 -8.23 -21.37 -14.90
N LEU A 338 -7.15 -22.16 -14.81
CA LEU A 338 -6.07 -22.15 -15.81
C LEU A 338 -6.58 -22.59 -17.19
N ASP A 339 -7.40 -23.63 -17.26
CA ASP A 339 -7.95 -24.14 -18.51
C ASP A 339 -8.88 -23.13 -19.19
N ARG A 340 -9.68 -22.40 -18.40
CA ARG A 340 -10.67 -21.48 -18.93
C ARG A 340 -10.14 -20.08 -19.22
N PHE A 341 -9.25 -19.56 -18.39
CA PHE A 341 -8.81 -18.17 -18.43
C PHE A 341 -7.30 -18.03 -18.66
N GLY A 342 -6.56 -19.13 -18.85
CA GLY A 342 -5.10 -19.15 -18.97
C GLY A 342 -4.55 -18.19 -20.02
N ALA A 343 -5.26 -18.00 -21.15
CA ALA A 343 -4.84 -17.06 -22.19
C ALA A 343 -4.85 -15.57 -21.74
N LEU A 344 -5.56 -15.24 -20.67
CA LEU A 344 -5.61 -13.89 -20.09
C LEU A 344 -4.71 -13.74 -18.87
N LEU A 345 -4.26 -14.86 -18.27
CA LEU A 345 -3.44 -14.87 -17.07
C LEU A 345 -1.99 -14.55 -17.39
N VAL A 346 -1.42 -13.61 -16.65
CA VAL A 346 0.02 -13.29 -16.69
C VAL A 346 0.74 -13.78 -15.43
N HIS A 347 0.01 -13.96 -14.33
CA HIS A 347 0.55 -14.48 -13.08
C HIS A 347 -0.53 -15.03 -12.17
N HIS A 348 -0.16 -15.97 -11.31
CA HIS A 348 -0.98 -16.44 -10.21
C HIS A 348 -0.10 -17.01 -9.11
N GLU A 349 -0.43 -16.75 -7.85
CA GLU A 349 0.30 -17.33 -6.73
C GLU A 349 -0.53 -17.39 -5.45
N ARG A 350 -0.04 -18.17 -4.50
CA ARG A 350 -0.53 -18.13 -3.12
C ARG A 350 0.01 -16.86 -2.44
N MET A 351 -0.89 -16.11 -1.81
CA MET A 351 -0.55 -14.93 -1.03
C MET A 351 -0.12 -15.30 0.38
N ASP A 352 0.78 -14.51 0.94
CA ASP A 352 1.11 -14.59 2.36
C ASP A 352 -0.15 -14.32 3.21
N ASP A 353 -0.29 -15.05 4.32
CA ASP A 353 -1.49 -15.03 5.16
C ASP A 353 -1.78 -13.63 5.75
N VAL A 354 -0.78 -12.77 5.88
CA VAL A 354 -0.99 -11.38 6.33
C VAL A 354 -1.81 -10.55 5.34
N PHE A 355 -1.76 -10.87 4.03
CA PHE A 355 -2.53 -10.19 3.00
C PHE A 355 -3.92 -10.81 2.77
N ALA A 356 -4.10 -12.06 3.19
CA ALA A 356 -5.30 -12.85 2.92
C ALA A 356 -6.62 -12.16 3.32
N PRO A 357 -6.74 -11.45 4.46
CA PRO A 357 -7.97 -10.75 4.83
C PRO A 357 -8.41 -9.71 3.80
N ALA A 358 -7.46 -8.97 3.21
CA ALA A 358 -7.75 -7.88 2.27
C ALA A 358 -7.86 -8.37 0.82
N ILE A 359 -6.93 -9.20 0.35
CA ILE A 359 -6.81 -9.52 -1.08
C ILE A 359 -6.96 -11.01 -1.42
N GLY A 360 -7.19 -11.89 -0.42
CA GLY A 360 -7.37 -13.33 -0.60
C GLY A 360 -6.12 -14.16 -0.34
N ASN A 361 -6.29 -15.47 -0.18
CA ASN A 361 -5.21 -16.44 0.05
C ASN A 361 -4.53 -16.90 -1.26
N TYR A 362 -5.19 -16.70 -2.38
CA TYR A 362 -4.67 -17.00 -3.72
C TYR A 362 -5.10 -15.90 -4.69
N GLY A 363 -4.18 -15.45 -5.51
CA GLY A 363 -4.40 -14.39 -6.47
C GLY A 363 -4.17 -14.81 -7.90
N TYR A 364 -4.96 -14.26 -8.81
CA TYR A 364 -4.83 -14.38 -10.25
C TYR A 364 -4.73 -12.98 -10.85
N ILE A 365 -3.75 -12.77 -11.72
CA ILE A 365 -3.57 -11.51 -12.43
C ILE A 365 -3.85 -11.73 -13.91
N LEU A 366 -4.83 -11.00 -14.41
CA LEU A 366 -5.28 -10.99 -15.79
C LEU A 366 -4.78 -9.73 -16.48
N ARG A 367 -4.45 -9.82 -17.76
CA ARG A 367 -3.97 -8.71 -18.59
C ARG A 367 -4.64 -8.69 -19.95
N GLY A 368 -5.02 -7.52 -20.42
CA GLY A 368 -5.58 -7.36 -21.76
C GLY A 368 -6.05 -5.93 -22.06
N PRO A 369 -6.37 -5.63 -23.32
CA PRO A 369 -6.83 -4.28 -23.70
C PRO A 369 -8.33 -4.03 -23.43
N ASP A 370 -9.10 -5.06 -23.08
CA ASP A 370 -10.55 -5.00 -22.87
C ASP A 370 -10.89 -5.32 -21.40
N LEU A 371 -11.27 -4.26 -20.66
CA LEU A 371 -11.62 -4.38 -19.25
C LEU A 371 -12.88 -5.26 -19.03
N ALA A 372 -13.88 -5.19 -19.92
CA ALA A 372 -15.13 -5.94 -19.75
C ALA A 372 -14.86 -7.45 -19.83
N LEU A 373 -13.98 -7.88 -20.75
CA LEU A 373 -13.54 -9.26 -20.85
C LEU A 373 -12.80 -9.70 -19.58
N LEU A 374 -11.87 -8.87 -19.07
CA LEU A 374 -11.09 -9.18 -17.87
C LEU A 374 -11.98 -9.21 -16.61
N ALA A 375 -12.93 -8.29 -16.47
CA ALA A 375 -13.89 -8.27 -15.38
C ALA A 375 -14.80 -9.51 -15.38
N THR A 376 -15.24 -9.94 -16.58
CA THR A 376 -16.00 -11.19 -16.76
C THR A 376 -15.18 -12.42 -16.33
N ALA A 377 -13.90 -12.44 -16.69
CA ALA A 377 -12.99 -13.52 -16.27
C ALA A 377 -12.77 -13.50 -14.75
N ALA A 378 -12.54 -12.33 -14.15
CA ALA A 378 -12.38 -12.17 -12.69
C ALA A 378 -13.63 -12.64 -11.94
N ALA A 379 -14.83 -12.26 -12.40
CA ALA A 379 -16.10 -12.73 -11.85
C ALA A 379 -16.23 -14.27 -11.96
N GLY A 380 -15.85 -14.87 -13.11
CA GLY A 380 -15.84 -16.31 -13.29
C GLY A 380 -14.81 -17.03 -12.40
N ILE A 381 -13.66 -16.39 -12.12
CA ILE A 381 -12.69 -16.89 -11.15
C ILE A 381 -13.30 -16.94 -9.75
N GLN A 382 -14.06 -15.92 -9.36
CA GLN A 382 -14.64 -15.78 -8.02
C GLN A 382 -16.04 -16.40 -7.89
N GLU A 383 -16.58 -16.99 -8.95
CA GLU A 383 -17.92 -17.60 -8.95
C GLU A 383 -17.98 -18.77 -7.95
N LEU A 384 -18.95 -18.70 -7.01
CA LEU A 384 -19.18 -19.77 -6.06
C LEU A 384 -20.00 -20.90 -6.70
N ALA A 385 -19.73 -22.12 -6.29
CA ALA A 385 -20.58 -23.27 -6.66
C ALA A 385 -22.00 -23.07 -6.08
N THR A 386 -23.00 -23.31 -6.89
CA THR A 386 -24.38 -23.34 -6.39
C THR A 386 -24.51 -24.50 -5.39
N PRO A 387 -25.03 -24.27 -4.17
CA PRO A 387 -25.29 -25.37 -3.25
C PRO A 387 -26.13 -26.42 -3.96
N ALA A 388 -25.65 -27.69 -3.98
CA ALA A 388 -26.50 -28.79 -4.45
C ALA A 388 -27.80 -28.74 -3.64
N GLY A 389 -28.91 -28.48 -4.32
CA GLY A 389 -30.22 -28.43 -3.67
C GLY A 389 -30.39 -29.69 -2.84
N ARG A 390 -30.72 -29.52 -1.55
CA ARG A 390 -31.24 -30.65 -0.75
C ARG A 390 -32.54 -31.06 -1.42
N GLN A 391 -32.46 -32.17 -2.18
CA GLN A 391 -33.67 -32.89 -2.60
C GLN A 391 -34.34 -33.52 -1.40
#